data_b5106a6e6d6fa969ec4572713ac1d822
#
_entry.id   b5106a6e6d6fa969ec4572713ac1d822
#
_cell.length_a   1.000
_cell.length_b   1.000
_cell.length_c   1.000
_cell.angle_alpha   90.00
_cell.angle_beta   90.00
_cell.angle_gamma   90.00
#
_symmetry.space_group_name_H-M   'P 1'
#
loop_
_entity.id
_entity.type
_entity.pdbx_description
1 polymer ?
#
loop_
_entity_poly.entity_id
_entity_poly.type
_entity_poly.pdbx_seq_one_letter_code
_entity_poly.pdbx_strand_id
1 'polypeptide(L)'
;MQLDVLIPTYNRQEMLKLTLASLLAAEVPQGLSVRVTVVDNNSKDETRQVVEERKEAFDGRLDYLFEGQQGKSAALNAGIAATSGDLVGIIDDDEEVDAHWYARVHEAFSRGDVDFIGGPYVPRWGAERPPWFPMSYTGVIGWVDGGDQVVAYDKDFPGILMGGNCVITRETLRKVGTFATRYGRTDKHLLACEDEDMYRRLLSSGARGLYLPDLIIYHYVPPERLTRRYFRRWCFWRGVSLGMIDREHRAERVAYLAGVPRWLYGAAARGLFRRVAGALGREKDPAQSFAGELAAWDLAGFFYGRHFYRNGRSAGTGGD
;
A
#
# COMPACT_ATOMS: atom_id res chain seq x y z
N MET A 1 13.61 7.12 21.83
CA MET A 1 12.95 6.29 20.81
C MET A 1 13.55 6.64 19.45
N GLN A 2 13.96 5.66 18.66
CA GLN A 2 14.52 5.89 17.32
C GLN A 2 13.56 5.36 16.25
N LEU A 3 13.22 6.21 15.26
CA LEU A 3 12.41 5.90 14.10
C LEU A 3 13.28 5.86 12.83
N ASP A 4 13.30 4.73 12.17
CA ASP A 4 13.85 4.60 10.83
C ASP A 4 12.72 4.69 9.81
N VAL A 5 12.74 5.73 8.96
CA VAL A 5 11.77 5.91 7.85
C VAL A 5 12.38 5.33 6.58
N LEU A 6 11.72 4.37 5.98
CA LEU A 6 12.13 3.72 4.73
C LEU A 6 11.31 4.24 3.56
N ILE A 7 12.00 4.67 2.49
CA ILE A 7 11.36 5.14 1.25
C ILE A 7 11.84 4.24 0.11
N PRO A 8 11.07 3.21 -0.28
CA PRO A 8 11.37 2.43 -1.47
C PRO A 8 11.07 3.28 -2.71
N THR A 9 12.00 3.36 -3.65
CA THR A 9 11.83 4.16 -4.87
C THR A 9 12.35 3.44 -6.12
N TYR A 10 11.74 3.72 -7.26
CA TYR A 10 12.17 3.23 -8.57
C TYR A 10 11.79 4.18 -9.70
N ASN A 11 12.77 4.83 -10.33
CA ASN A 11 12.59 5.75 -11.47
C ASN A 11 11.53 6.85 -11.20
N ARG A 12 11.61 7.51 -10.04
CA ARG A 12 10.66 8.55 -9.61
C ARG A 12 11.34 9.72 -8.90
N GLN A 13 12.51 10.12 -9.38
CA GLN A 13 13.32 11.17 -8.78
C GLN A 13 12.54 12.46 -8.45
N GLU A 14 11.59 12.89 -9.30
CA GLU A 14 10.83 14.12 -9.09
C GLU A 14 9.81 14.00 -7.94
N MET A 15 9.16 12.84 -7.80
CA MET A 15 8.27 12.60 -6.68
C MET A 15 9.05 12.45 -5.37
N LEU A 16 10.16 11.72 -5.40
CA LEU A 16 11.06 11.57 -4.25
C LEU A 16 11.54 12.93 -3.70
N LYS A 17 11.78 13.93 -4.56
CA LYS A 17 12.14 15.29 -4.11
C LYS A 17 11.06 15.91 -3.21
N LEU A 18 9.79 15.70 -3.54
CA LEU A 18 8.65 16.21 -2.78
C LEU A 18 8.49 15.45 -1.45
N THR A 19 8.58 14.13 -1.50
CA THR A 19 8.55 13.28 -0.31
C THR A 19 9.65 13.65 0.68
N LEU A 20 10.90 13.79 0.22
CA LEU A 20 12.01 14.22 1.07
C LEU A 20 11.83 15.64 1.62
N ALA A 21 11.26 16.56 0.83
CA ALA A 21 11.00 17.92 1.28
C ALA A 21 9.94 17.95 2.40
N SER A 22 8.88 17.14 2.33
CA SER A 22 7.86 17.06 3.37
C SER A 22 8.42 16.46 4.66
N LEU A 23 9.22 15.40 4.57
CA LEU A 23 9.89 14.78 5.73
C LEU A 23 10.88 15.72 6.42
N LEU A 24 11.59 16.55 5.63
CA LEU A 24 12.49 17.57 6.17
C LEU A 24 11.76 18.70 6.88
N ALA A 25 10.59 19.09 6.37
CA ALA A 25 9.77 20.18 6.92
C ALA A 25 8.94 19.76 8.13
N ALA A 26 8.69 18.45 8.32
CA ALA A 26 7.89 17.96 9.42
C ALA A 26 8.61 18.12 10.77
N GLU A 27 7.85 18.47 11.81
CA GLU A 27 8.36 18.70 13.16
C GLU A 27 8.80 17.39 13.83
N VAL A 28 10.08 17.31 14.22
CA VAL A 28 10.59 16.20 15.02
C VAL A 28 10.47 16.54 16.50
N PRO A 29 9.60 15.87 17.28
CA PRO A 29 9.40 16.17 18.68
C PRO A 29 10.61 15.77 19.53
N GLN A 30 10.76 16.43 20.67
CA GLN A 30 11.78 16.05 21.66
C GLN A 30 11.59 14.59 22.10
N GLY A 31 12.67 13.83 22.17
CA GLY A 31 12.64 12.41 22.57
C GLY A 31 12.47 11.44 21.37
N LEU A 32 12.25 11.93 20.17
CA LEU A 32 12.29 11.13 18.94
C LEU A 32 13.57 11.43 18.15
N SER A 33 14.33 10.39 17.81
CA SER A 33 15.42 10.45 16.84
C SER A 33 14.94 9.85 15.53
N VAL A 34 15.14 10.54 14.42
CA VAL A 34 14.66 10.11 13.09
C VAL A 34 15.84 9.90 12.15
N ARG A 35 15.85 8.78 11.45
CA ARG A 35 16.69 8.53 10.26
C ARG A 35 15.82 8.22 9.07
N VAL A 36 16.16 8.74 7.91
CA VAL A 36 15.45 8.47 6.65
C VAL A 36 16.40 7.67 5.76
N THR A 37 15.95 6.54 5.24
CA THR A 37 16.71 5.72 4.29
C THR A 37 15.94 5.59 2.99
N VAL A 38 16.45 6.19 1.94
CA VAL A 38 15.92 5.95 0.59
C VAL A 38 16.51 4.65 0.06
N VAL A 39 15.62 3.70 -0.24
CA VAL A 39 16.01 2.41 -0.81
C VAL A 39 15.76 2.43 -2.31
N ASP A 40 16.79 2.68 -3.07
CA ASP A 40 16.75 2.73 -4.53
C ASP A 40 16.70 1.31 -5.11
N ASN A 41 15.54 0.96 -5.66
CA ASN A 41 15.27 -0.36 -6.23
C ASN A 41 15.74 -0.49 -7.69
N ASN A 42 17.03 -0.17 -7.93
CA ASN A 42 17.70 -0.25 -9.24
C ASN A 42 17.17 0.77 -10.25
N SER A 43 17.00 2.03 -9.85
CA SER A 43 16.63 3.15 -10.73
C SER A 43 17.67 3.41 -11.82
N LYS A 44 17.23 4.02 -12.91
CA LYS A 44 18.05 4.43 -14.05
C LYS A 44 18.05 5.94 -14.28
N ASP A 45 17.25 6.65 -13.48
CA ASP A 45 17.21 8.11 -13.43
C ASP A 45 18.23 8.68 -12.41
N GLU A 46 18.10 9.94 -12.05
CA GLU A 46 19.02 10.64 -11.12
C GLU A 46 18.63 10.44 -9.64
N THR A 47 17.90 9.37 -9.29
CA THR A 47 17.46 9.08 -7.91
C THR A 47 18.59 9.18 -6.91
N ARG A 48 19.75 8.58 -7.17
CA ARG A 48 20.92 8.67 -6.28
C ARG A 48 21.40 10.09 -6.08
N GLN A 49 21.49 10.87 -7.16
CA GLN A 49 21.94 12.26 -7.10
C GLN A 49 20.97 13.10 -6.25
N VAL A 50 19.65 12.92 -6.41
CA VAL A 50 18.63 13.60 -5.59
C VAL A 50 18.84 13.37 -4.10
N VAL A 51 19.19 12.15 -3.69
CA VAL A 51 19.44 11.82 -2.28
C VAL A 51 20.74 12.49 -1.80
N GLU A 52 21.84 12.39 -2.57
CA GLU A 52 23.13 12.97 -2.20
C GLU A 52 23.03 14.50 -2.02
N GLU A 53 22.35 15.21 -2.92
CA GLU A 53 22.15 16.66 -2.86
C GLU A 53 21.35 17.12 -1.62
N ARG A 54 20.58 16.23 -0.98
CA ARG A 54 19.76 16.56 0.19
C ARG A 54 20.38 16.16 1.53
N LYS A 55 21.47 15.41 1.54
CA LYS A 55 22.12 14.90 2.76
C LYS A 55 22.51 16.02 3.74
N GLU A 56 23.02 17.13 3.23
CA GLU A 56 23.41 18.27 4.06
C GLU A 56 22.20 18.87 4.80
N ALA A 57 21.06 19.06 4.11
CA ALA A 57 19.86 19.58 4.72
C ALA A 57 19.27 18.66 5.79
N PHE A 58 19.48 17.35 5.68
CA PHE A 58 19.06 16.37 6.69
C PHE A 58 20.05 16.22 7.84
N ASP A 59 21.13 16.96 7.88
CA ASP A 59 22.14 16.93 8.96
C ASP A 59 22.61 15.50 9.31
N GLY A 60 22.97 14.73 8.29
CA GLY A 60 23.45 13.35 8.42
C GLY A 60 22.36 12.30 8.76
N ARG A 61 21.09 12.68 8.72
CA ARG A 61 19.96 11.79 8.99
C ARG A 61 19.33 11.17 7.74
N LEU A 62 19.92 11.36 6.55
CA LEU A 62 19.48 10.80 5.27
C LEU A 62 20.53 9.83 4.72
N ASP A 63 20.10 8.60 4.49
CA ASP A 63 20.92 7.54 3.92
C ASP A 63 20.39 7.10 2.55
N TYR A 64 21.30 6.63 1.70
CA TYR A 64 21.00 5.99 0.43
C TYR A 64 21.39 4.52 0.50
N LEU A 65 20.46 3.63 0.14
CA LEU A 65 20.70 2.19 0.03
C LEU A 65 20.30 1.72 -1.37
N PHE A 66 21.15 0.95 -2.03
CA PHE A 66 20.84 0.34 -3.32
C PHE A 66 20.37 -1.10 -3.14
N GLU A 67 19.23 -1.47 -3.78
CA GLU A 67 18.73 -2.84 -3.85
C GLU A 67 18.53 -3.28 -5.31
N GLY A 68 19.35 -4.24 -5.74
CA GLY A 68 19.35 -4.73 -7.12
C GLY A 68 18.18 -5.65 -7.46
N GLN A 69 17.56 -6.30 -6.48
CA GLN A 69 16.40 -7.15 -6.69
C GLN A 69 15.14 -6.31 -6.85
N GLN A 70 14.56 -6.30 -8.05
CA GLN A 70 13.35 -5.55 -8.35
C GLN A 70 12.14 -6.01 -7.51
N GLY A 71 11.40 -5.02 -6.96
CA GLY A 71 10.16 -5.17 -6.23
C GLY A 71 10.15 -4.42 -4.90
N LYS A 72 9.03 -3.73 -4.59
CA LYS A 72 8.85 -2.95 -3.35
C LYS A 72 9.20 -3.76 -2.09
N SER A 73 8.73 -5.00 -2.01
CA SER A 73 9.03 -5.90 -0.88
C SER A 73 10.53 -6.18 -0.72
N ALA A 74 11.28 -6.31 -1.83
CA ALA A 74 12.74 -6.51 -1.77
C ALA A 74 13.43 -5.26 -1.21
N ALA A 75 13.06 -4.08 -1.71
CA ALA A 75 13.56 -2.81 -1.21
C ALA A 75 13.25 -2.61 0.28
N LEU A 76 12.00 -2.83 0.71
CA LEU A 76 11.63 -2.73 2.11
C LEU A 76 12.44 -3.69 3.00
N ASN A 77 12.61 -4.94 2.56
CA ASN A 77 13.38 -5.92 3.33
C ASN A 77 14.86 -5.53 3.44
N ALA A 78 15.45 -4.98 2.37
CA ALA A 78 16.81 -4.46 2.40
C ALA A 78 16.94 -3.28 3.38
N GLY A 79 15.98 -2.34 3.36
CA GLY A 79 15.92 -1.23 4.30
C GLY A 79 15.76 -1.68 5.76
N ILE A 80 14.86 -2.63 6.03
CA ILE A 80 14.66 -3.20 7.38
C ILE A 80 15.96 -3.86 7.90
N ALA A 81 16.67 -4.57 7.03
CA ALA A 81 17.93 -5.24 7.40
C ALA A 81 19.09 -4.27 7.62
N ALA A 82 19.12 -3.13 6.92
CA ALA A 82 20.16 -2.12 7.01
C ALA A 82 19.97 -1.13 8.17
N THR A 83 18.82 -1.13 8.83
CA THR A 83 18.48 -0.19 9.90
C THR A 83 18.28 -0.89 11.24
N SER A 84 18.30 -0.16 12.36
CA SER A 84 18.29 -0.75 13.70
C SER A 84 17.43 -0.01 14.73
N GLY A 85 16.71 1.04 14.33
CA GLY A 85 15.83 1.81 15.22
C GLY A 85 14.71 0.99 15.84
N ASP A 86 14.11 1.51 16.90
CA ASP A 86 13.01 0.87 17.63
C ASP A 86 11.76 0.70 16.77
N LEU A 87 11.54 1.69 15.89
CA LEU A 87 10.40 1.78 14.98
C LEU A 87 10.86 1.79 13.53
N VAL A 88 10.07 1.18 12.66
CA VAL A 88 10.21 1.23 11.21
C VAL A 88 8.97 1.90 10.63
N GLY A 89 9.14 3.10 10.09
CA GLY A 89 8.13 3.81 9.30
C GLY A 89 8.33 3.54 7.81
N ILE A 90 7.26 3.43 7.07
CA ILE A 90 7.28 3.25 5.61
C ILE A 90 6.48 4.36 4.97
N ILE A 91 7.10 5.07 4.03
CA ILE A 91 6.50 6.14 3.22
C ILE A 91 6.86 5.85 1.76
N ASP A 92 5.88 5.89 0.86
CA ASP A 92 6.14 5.71 -0.58
C ASP A 92 6.73 6.99 -1.20
N ASP A 93 7.41 6.83 -2.33
CA ASP A 93 8.13 7.93 -3.02
C ASP A 93 7.20 8.96 -3.71
N ASP A 94 5.90 8.74 -3.72
CA ASP A 94 4.85 9.64 -4.21
C ASP A 94 3.93 10.17 -3.10
N GLU A 95 4.42 10.16 -1.86
CA GLU A 95 3.70 10.60 -0.66
C GLU A 95 4.41 11.77 0.04
N GLU A 96 3.64 12.72 0.55
CA GLU A 96 4.10 13.82 1.39
C GLU A 96 3.48 13.68 2.77
N VAL A 97 4.27 13.74 3.84
CA VAL A 97 3.76 13.64 5.20
C VAL A 97 3.19 14.98 5.68
N ASP A 98 2.18 14.92 6.56
CA ASP A 98 1.71 16.10 7.30
C ASP A 98 2.80 16.65 8.23
N ALA A 99 2.77 17.96 8.51
CA ALA A 99 3.76 18.63 9.37
C ALA A 99 3.90 18.00 10.75
N HIS A 100 2.84 17.38 11.28
CA HIS A 100 2.82 16.74 12.60
C HIS A 100 2.98 15.22 12.57
N TRP A 101 3.30 14.62 11.42
CA TRP A 101 3.39 13.17 11.26
C TRP A 101 4.33 12.52 12.27
N TYR A 102 5.53 13.06 12.48
CA TYR A 102 6.46 12.55 13.49
C TYR A 102 5.94 12.69 14.93
N ALA A 103 5.24 13.79 15.20
CA ALA A 103 4.65 14.02 16.52
C ALA A 103 3.57 12.97 16.82
N ARG A 104 2.74 12.60 15.85
CA ARG A 104 1.71 11.55 15.99
C ARG A 104 2.35 10.17 16.18
N VAL A 105 3.40 9.86 15.44
CA VAL A 105 4.18 8.63 15.66
C VAL A 105 4.72 8.58 17.08
N HIS A 106 5.39 9.64 17.54
CA HIS A 106 5.96 9.70 18.88
C HIS A 106 4.90 9.57 19.97
N GLU A 107 3.77 10.27 19.85
CA GLU A 107 2.66 10.20 20.80
C GLU A 107 2.10 8.77 20.92
N ALA A 108 1.85 8.12 19.79
CA ALA A 108 1.28 6.78 19.77
C ALA A 108 2.18 5.75 20.47
N PHE A 109 3.47 5.73 20.13
CA PHE A 109 4.38 4.73 20.69
C PHE A 109 4.90 5.07 22.09
N SER A 110 4.81 6.33 22.54
CA SER A 110 5.18 6.70 23.91
C SER A 110 4.28 6.09 24.98
N ARG A 111 3.07 5.64 24.62
CA ARG A 111 2.15 4.94 25.53
C ARG A 111 2.56 3.49 25.80
N GLY A 112 3.38 2.89 24.93
CA GLY A 112 3.89 1.53 25.08
C GLY A 112 2.86 0.42 24.92
N ASP A 113 1.67 0.72 24.39
CA ASP A 113 0.54 -0.22 24.27
C ASP A 113 0.16 -0.53 22.81
N VAL A 114 0.96 -0.08 21.85
CA VAL A 114 0.73 -0.28 20.42
C VAL A 114 1.96 -0.89 19.74
N ASP A 115 1.72 -1.80 18.82
CA ASP A 115 2.74 -2.54 18.05
C ASP A 115 2.90 -2.00 16.62
N PHE A 116 1.82 -1.43 16.06
CA PHE A 116 1.83 -0.77 14.77
C PHE A 116 0.72 0.28 14.65
N ILE A 117 0.96 1.27 13.80
CA ILE A 117 -0.02 2.31 13.47
C ILE A 117 -0.09 2.54 11.97
N GLY A 118 -1.21 3.08 11.51
CA GLY A 118 -1.40 3.61 10.16
C GLY A 118 -2.41 4.74 10.17
N GLY A 119 -2.56 5.40 9.04
CA GLY A 119 -3.45 6.55 8.93
C GLY A 119 -4.02 6.74 7.52
N PRO A 120 -4.77 7.84 7.30
CA PRO A 120 -5.40 8.12 6.02
C PRO A 120 -4.40 8.53 4.95
N TYR A 121 -4.82 8.29 3.71
CA TYR A 121 -4.18 8.76 2.49
C TYR A 121 -5.09 9.79 1.85
N VAL A 122 -4.70 11.07 1.90
CA VAL A 122 -5.45 12.17 1.31
C VAL A 122 -4.96 12.38 -0.13
N PRO A 123 -5.85 12.38 -1.14
CA PRO A 123 -5.42 12.50 -2.52
C PRO A 123 -4.95 13.93 -2.82
N ARG A 124 -3.75 14.05 -3.38
CA ARG A 124 -3.23 15.25 -4.01
C ARG A 124 -3.41 15.11 -5.52
N TRP A 125 -4.44 15.77 -6.03
CA TRP A 125 -4.90 15.57 -7.39
C TRP A 125 -3.97 16.22 -8.42
N GLY A 126 -3.42 15.43 -9.34
CA GLY A 126 -2.67 15.91 -10.51
C GLY A 126 -3.55 16.38 -11.68
N ALA A 127 -4.85 16.08 -11.64
CA ALA A 127 -5.86 16.57 -12.56
C ALA A 127 -7.24 16.58 -11.91
N GLU A 128 -8.23 17.22 -12.56
CA GLU A 128 -9.61 17.23 -12.08
C GLU A 128 -10.20 15.80 -11.99
N ARG A 129 -10.92 15.53 -10.90
CA ARG A 129 -11.59 14.24 -10.68
C ARG A 129 -12.71 14.05 -11.71
N PRO A 130 -12.66 12.97 -12.50
CA PRO A 130 -13.66 12.73 -13.54
C PRO A 130 -15.07 12.51 -12.98
N PRO A 131 -16.15 12.94 -13.66
CA PRO A 131 -17.54 12.73 -13.20
C PRO A 131 -17.94 11.26 -13.04
N TRP A 132 -17.25 10.34 -13.73
CA TRP A 132 -17.49 8.89 -13.63
C TRP A 132 -16.72 8.22 -12.49
N PHE A 133 -15.95 8.97 -11.69
CA PHE A 133 -15.12 8.41 -10.61
C PHE A 133 -15.99 7.75 -9.53
N PRO A 134 -15.83 6.42 -9.28
CA PRO A 134 -16.67 5.72 -8.32
C PRO A 134 -16.10 5.84 -6.90
N MET A 135 -16.81 6.50 -6.00
CA MET A 135 -16.40 6.67 -4.59
C MET A 135 -16.25 5.36 -3.81
N SER A 136 -16.84 4.27 -4.28
CA SER A 136 -16.64 2.92 -3.70
C SER A 136 -15.31 2.25 -4.11
N TYR A 137 -14.51 2.91 -4.96
CA TYR A 137 -13.23 2.41 -5.47
C TYR A 137 -12.09 3.41 -5.28
N THR A 138 -12.14 4.23 -4.24
CA THR A 138 -11.09 5.22 -3.92
C THR A 138 -9.73 4.58 -3.72
N GLY A 139 -9.68 3.38 -3.16
CA GLY A 139 -8.44 2.62 -2.99
C GLY A 139 -7.67 2.32 -4.27
N VAL A 140 -8.32 2.39 -5.45
CA VAL A 140 -7.65 2.24 -6.77
C VAL A 140 -6.58 3.30 -6.99
N ILE A 141 -6.80 4.50 -6.46
CA ILE A 141 -5.88 5.63 -6.57
C ILE A 141 -5.11 5.91 -5.27
N GLY A 142 -5.17 5.01 -4.31
CA GLY A 142 -4.54 5.20 -3.01
C GLY A 142 -5.25 6.20 -2.10
N TRP A 143 -6.51 6.53 -2.33
CA TRP A 143 -7.30 7.32 -1.39
C TRP A 143 -7.94 6.39 -0.36
N VAL A 144 -7.44 6.44 0.86
CA VAL A 144 -7.91 5.62 1.98
C VAL A 144 -8.28 6.52 3.14
N ASP A 145 -9.46 6.33 3.67
CA ASP A 145 -9.99 7.06 4.82
C ASP A 145 -10.75 6.06 5.71
N GLY A 146 -10.29 5.90 6.94
CA GLY A 146 -10.90 5.04 7.96
C GLY A 146 -11.84 5.79 8.90
N GLY A 147 -12.16 7.06 8.61
CA GLY A 147 -12.98 7.93 9.44
C GLY A 147 -12.17 8.84 10.37
N ASP A 148 -12.88 9.59 11.21
CA ASP A 148 -12.36 10.65 12.08
C ASP A 148 -12.04 10.18 13.52
N GLN A 149 -12.21 8.90 13.79
CA GLN A 149 -11.96 8.32 15.11
C GLN A 149 -10.74 7.40 15.10
N VAL A 150 -10.03 7.35 16.24
CA VAL A 150 -9.02 6.33 16.47
C VAL A 150 -9.71 4.99 16.64
N VAL A 151 -9.36 4.02 15.80
CA VAL A 151 -9.94 2.67 15.83
C VAL A 151 -8.84 1.60 15.80
N ALA A 152 -9.12 0.46 16.41
CA ALA A 152 -8.21 -0.66 16.36
C ALA A 152 -8.18 -1.26 14.94
N TYR A 153 -6.98 -1.63 14.49
CA TYR A 153 -6.82 -2.53 13.37
C TYR A 153 -7.12 -3.95 13.84
N ASP A 154 -8.28 -4.45 13.50
CA ASP A 154 -8.72 -5.80 13.82
C ASP A 154 -9.46 -6.44 12.63
N LYS A 155 -10.09 -7.61 12.86
CA LYS A 155 -10.84 -8.34 11.84
C LYS A 155 -12.07 -7.59 11.30
N ASP A 156 -12.56 -6.61 12.05
CA ASP A 156 -13.77 -5.82 11.72
C ASP A 156 -13.41 -4.44 11.12
N PHE A 157 -12.14 -4.09 11.09
CA PHE A 157 -11.67 -2.87 10.42
C PHE A 157 -12.01 -2.90 8.92
N PRO A 158 -12.63 -1.85 8.35
CA PRO A 158 -13.18 -1.88 6.98
C PRO A 158 -12.12 -1.81 5.87
N GLY A 159 -10.84 -1.86 6.20
CA GLY A 159 -9.70 -1.79 5.29
C GLY A 159 -8.57 -2.70 5.71
N ILE A 160 -7.37 -2.31 5.33
CA ILE A 160 -6.10 -2.92 5.75
C ILE A 160 -5.11 -1.85 6.18
N LEU A 161 -4.04 -2.25 6.84
CA LEU A 161 -2.87 -1.40 7.01
C LEU A 161 -2.21 -1.19 5.65
N MET A 162 -2.13 0.06 5.21
CA MET A 162 -1.50 0.41 3.93
C MET A 162 -0.01 0.65 4.11
N GLY A 163 0.80 0.08 3.22
CA GLY A 163 2.24 0.02 3.36
C GLY A 163 3.03 1.28 3.01
N GLY A 164 2.36 2.42 2.73
CA GLY A 164 3.04 3.70 2.50
C GLY A 164 2.77 4.72 3.62
N ASN A 165 1.88 4.41 4.58
CA ASN A 165 1.65 5.22 5.78
C ASN A 165 1.50 4.31 6.98
N CYS A 166 2.54 3.58 7.30
CA CYS A 166 2.54 2.72 8.47
C CYS A 166 3.84 2.82 9.26
N VAL A 167 3.74 2.62 10.56
CA VAL A 167 4.89 2.46 11.45
C VAL A 167 4.69 1.20 12.28
N ILE A 168 5.70 0.35 12.31
CA ILE A 168 5.66 -0.94 13.00
C ILE A 168 6.87 -1.03 13.93
N THR A 169 6.69 -1.55 15.15
CA THR A 169 7.82 -1.78 16.05
C THR A 169 8.77 -2.81 15.45
N ARG A 170 10.05 -2.62 15.65
CA ARG A 170 11.07 -3.58 15.18
C ARG A 170 10.88 -4.95 15.82
N GLU A 171 10.43 -4.99 17.06
CA GLU A 171 10.12 -6.25 17.74
C GLU A 171 9.02 -7.01 17.02
N THR A 172 7.94 -6.34 16.65
CA THR A 172 6.83 -6.94 15.90
C THR A 172 7.28 -7.42 14.52
N LEU A 173 8.09 -6.63 13.79
CA LEU A 173 8.66 -7.08 12.52
C LEU A 173 9.53 -8.34 12.66
N ARG A 174 10.33 -8.45 13.73
CA ARG A 174 11.10 -9.68 14.01
C ARG A 174 10.19 -10.89 14.26
N LYS A 175 9.06 -10.67 14.92
CA LYS A 175 8.09 -11.72 15.25
C LYS A 175 7.28 -12.18 14.05
N VAL A 176 6.80 -11.25 13.20
CA VAL A 176 5.96 -11.57 12.05
C VAL A 176 6.74 -11.84 10.77
N GLY A 177 8.02 -11.48 10.72
CA GLY A 177 8.89 -11.61 9.56
C GLY A 177 8.77 -10.46 8.57
N THR A 178 9.55 -10.55 7.50
CA THR A 178 9.71 -9.51 6.46
C THR A 178 8.58 -9.54 5.41
N PHE A 179 8.56 -8.58 4.50
CA PHE A 179 7.58 -8.52 3.41
C PHE A 179 7.78 -9.65 2.41
N ALA A 180 6.67 -10.29 2.01
CA ALA A 180 6.70 -11.40 1.07
C ALA A 180 6.96 -10.92 -0.36
N THR A 181 8.15 -11.18 -0.90
CA THR A 181 8.57 -10.70 -2.24
C THR A 181 7.73 -11.26 -3.39
N ARG A 182 7.01 -12.39 -3.17
CA ARG A 182 6.15 -13.03 -4.16
C ARG A 182 4.87 -12.25 -4.49
N TYR A 183 4.45 -11.34 -3.61
CA TYR A 183 3.23 -10.54 -3.77
C TYR A 183 3.48 -9.11 -4.20
N GLY A 184 4.74 -8.67 -4.18
CA GLY A 184 5.12 -7.29 -4.47
C GLY A 184 4.89 -6.87 -5.93
N ARG A 185 4.64 -5.59 -6.11
CA ARG A 185 4.46 -4.96 -7.41
C ARG A 185 5.73 -5.08 -8.25
N THR A 186 5.55 -5.33 -9.56
CA THR A 186 6.63 -5.35 -10.55
C THR A 186 6.23 -4.48 -11.75
N ASP A 187 7.19 -4.13 -12.63
CA ASP A 187 6.92 -3.34 -13.86
C ASP A 187 5.83 -3.93 -14.74
N LYS A 188 5.68 -5.25 -14.75
CA LYS A 188 4.75 -5.97 -15.64
C LYS A 188 3.36 -6.16 -15.03
N HIS A 189 3.26 -6.21 -13.70
CA HIS A 189 2.04 -6.60 -13.00
C HIS A 189 1.74 -5.65 -11.84
N LEU A 190 0.48 -5.21 -11.74
CA LEU A 190 -0.02 -4.40 -10.63
C LEU A 190 -0.44 -5.30 -9.45
N LEU A 191 0.36 -6.32 -9.12
CA LEU A 191 0.16 -7.06 -7.89
C LEU A 191 0.26 -6.10 -6.71
N ALA A 192 -0.58 -6.25 -5.72
CA ALA A 192 -0.67 -5.32 -4.60
C ALA A 192 -1.26 -6.06 -3.39
N CYS A 193 -0.53 -7.05 -2.87
CA CYS A 193 -0.97 -7.81 -1.72
C CYS A 193 0.15 -8.05 -0.70
N GLU A 194 1.28 -7.39 -0.84
CA GLU A 194 2.33 -7.38 0.17
C GLU A 194 1.82 -6.76 1.48
N ASP A 195 1.01 -5.70 1.37
CA ASP A 195 0.41 -5.03 2.52
C ASP A 195 -0.67 -5.90 3.17
N GLU A 196 -1.54 -6.54 2.38
CA GLU A 196 -2.56 -7.48 2.85
C GLU A 196 -1.93 -8.68 3.58
N ASP A 197 -0.86 -9.26 3.04
CA ASP A 197 -0.13 -10.37 3.66
C ASP A 197 0.49 -9.92 5.00
N MET A 198 1.14 -8.77 5.03
CA MET A 198 1.72 -8.21 6.26
C MET A 198 0.64 -7.94 7.30
N TYR A 199 -0.46 -7.30 6.92
CA TYR A 199 -1.57 -7.00 7.81
C TYR A 199 -2.16 -8.27 8.43
N ARG A 200 -2.39 -9.32 7.64
CA ARG A 200 -2.88 -10.62 8.14
C ARG A 200 -1.92 -11.25 9.13
N ARG A 201 -0.61 -11.19 8.89
CA ARG A 201 0.40 -11.70 9.84
C ARG A 201 0.45 -10.90 11.13
N LEU A 202 0.32 -9.57 11.06
CA LEU A 202 0.21 -8.70 12.24
C LEU A 202 -0.98 -9.11 13.09
N LEU A 203 -2.19 -9.21 12.51
CA LEU A 203 -3.39 -9.63 13.24
C LEU A 203 -3.24 -11.05 13.82
N SER A 204 -2.73 -12.00 13.04
CA SER A 204 -2.54 -13.39 13.50
C SER A 204 -1.52 -13.53 14.62
N SER A 205 -0.57 -12.60 14.73
CA SER A 205 0.42 -12.59 15.81
C SER A 205 -0.12 -12.03 17.12
N GLY A 206 -1.32 -11.47 17.12
CA GLY A 206 -1.92 -10.75 18.24
C GLY A 206 -1.34 -9.33 18.42
N ALA A 207 -0.66 -8.77 17.42
CA ALA A 207 -0.14 -7.41 17.45
C ALA A 207 -1.28 -6.39 17.56
N ARG A 208 -1.09 -5.36 18.40
CA ARG A 208 -2.07 -4.30 18.64
C ARG A 208 -1.81 -3.13 17.70
N GLY A 209 -2.71 -2.89 16.77
CA GLY A 209 -2.64 -1.82 15.80
C GLY A 209 -3.69 -0.74 16.01
N LEU A 210 -3.36 0.51 15.69
CA LEU A 210 -4.28 1.63 15.71
C LEU A 210 -4.28 2.38 14.38
N TYR A 211 -5.48 2.62 13.84
CA TYR A 211 -5.70 3.64 12.84
C TYR A 211 -5.79 5.00 13.53
N LEU A 212 -4.96 5.95 13.09
CA LEU A 212 -4.92 7.30 13.60
C LEU A 212 -5.39 8.27 12.50
N PRO A 213 -6.54 8.95 12.65
CA PRO A 213 -7.09 9.81 11.60
C PRO A 213 -6.24 11.05 11.31
N ASP A 214 -5.36 11.43 12.22
CA ASP A 214 -4.44 12.55 12.13
C ASP A 214 -2.99 12.16 11.81
N LEU A 215 -2.71 10.87 11.53
CA LEU A 215 -1.46 10.41 10.92
C LEU A 215 -1.57 10.53 9.40
N ILE A 216 -1.63 11.76 8.90
CA ILE A 216 -1.99 12.05 7.51
C ILE A 216 -0.78 11.97 6.59
N ILE A 217 -0.96 11.34 5.42
CA ILE A 217 -0.11 11.54 4.25
C ILE A 217 -0.93 12.06 3.07
N TYR A 218 -0.27 12.83 2.20
CA TYR A 218 -0.83 13.33 0.95
C TYR A 218 -0.24 12.51 -0.21
N HIS A 219 -1.07 11.69 -0.83
CA HIS A 219 -0.65 10.80 -1.91
C HIS A 219 -0.93 11.44 -3.27
N TYR A 220 0.09 11.57 -4.12
CA TYR A 220 -0.05 12.14 -5.45
C TYR A 220 -0.82 11.20 -6.38
N VAL A 221 -1.89 11.72 -6.99
CA VAL A 221 -2.72 11.00 -7.95
C VAL A 221 -2.46 11.55 -9.35
N PRO A 222 -1.60 10.92 -10.14
CA PRO A 222 -1.28 11.39 -11.48
C PRO A 222 -2.46 11.22 -12.44
N PRO A 223 -2.55 12.06 -13.51
CA PRO A 223 -3.65 12.01 -14.48
C PRO A 223 -3.87 10.64 -15.12
N GLU A 224 -2.81 9.87 -15.31
CA GLU A 224 -2.83 8.53 -15.90
C GLU A 224 -3.62 7.53 -15.07
N ARG A 225 -3.67 7.74 -13.72
CA ARG A 225 -4.50 6.92 -12.82
C ARG A 225 -5.98 7.31 -12.88
N LEU A 226 -6.33 8.48 -13.38
CA LEU A 226 -7.71 8.98 -13.52
C LEU A 226 -8.35 8.54 -14.84
N THR A 227 -8.12 7.31 -15.28
CA THR A 227 -8.68 6.74 -16.50
C THR A 227 -9.44 5.45 -16.21
N ARG A 228 -10.56 5.22 -16.91
CA ARG A 228 -11.32 3.97 -16.79
C ARG A 228 -10.47 2.73 -17.10
N ARG A 229 -9.50 2.86 -18.02
CA ARG A 229 -8.55 1.79 -18.35
C ARG A 229 -7.69 1.41 -17.15
N TYR A 230 -7.18 2.40 -16.40
CA TYR A 230 -6.38 2.16 -15.19
C TYR A 230 -7.21 1.44 -14.12
N PHE A 231 -8.44 1.89 -13.84
CA PHE A 231 -9.34 1.28 -12.86
C PHE A 231 -9.63 -0.19 -13.19
N ARG A 232 -9.98 -0.49 -14.45
CA ARG A 232 -10.21 -1.89 -14.92
C ARG A 232 -8.98 -2.76 -14.70
N ARG A 233 -7.82 -2.27 -15.12
CA ARG A 233 -6.56 -2.98 -14.97
C ARG A 233 -6.21 -3.20 -13.51
N TRP A 234 -6.39 -2.19 -12.66
CA TRP A 234 -6.13 -2.28 -11.24
C TRP A 234 -7.05 -3.29 -10.54
N CYS A 235 -8.37 -3.22 -10.76
CA CYS A 235 -9.33 -4.19 -10.20
C CYS A 235 -9.01 -5.62 -10.64
N PHE A 236 -8.68 -5.83 -11.91
CA PHE A 236 -8.26 -7.16 -12.40
C PHE A 236 -7.04 -7.67 -11.61
N TRP A 237 -5.98 -6.87 -11.48
CA TRP A 237 -4.77 -7.31 -10.79
C TRP A 237 -4.95 -7.44 -9.28
N ARG A 238 -5.78 -6.61 -8.65
CA ARG A 238 -6.22 -6.82 -7.28
C ARG A 238 -6.92 -8.17 -7.14
N GLY A 239 -7.85 -8.48 -8.02
CA GLY A 239 -8.51 -9.77 -8.07
C GLY A 239 -7.51 -10.93 -8.19
N VAL A 240 -6.52 -10.82 -9.11
CA VAL A 240 -5.44 -11.81 -9.27
C VAL A 240 -4.71 -12.05 -7.96
N SER A 241 -4.30 -10.98 -7.28
CA SER A 241 -3.59 -11.03 -6.02
C SER A 241 -4.40 -11.71 -4.91
N LEU A 242 -5.68 -11.33 -4.77
CA LEU A 242 -6.59 -11.94 -3.80
C LEU A 242 -6.84 -13.42 -4.10
N GLY A 243 -6.93 -13.81 -5.38
CA GLY A 243 -7.05 -15.20 -5.78
C GLY A 243 -5.81 -16.04 -5.47
N MET A 244 -4.61 -15.44 -5.54
CA MET A 244 -3.35 -16.08 -5.13
C MET A 244 -3.32 -16.32 -3.62
N ILE A 245 -3.63 -15.28 -2.82
CA ILE A 245 -3.67 -15.38 -1.35
C ILE A 245 -4.71 -16.41 -0.91
N ASP A 246 -5.92 -16.39 -1.50
CA ASP A 246 -6.96 -17.36 -1.15
C ASP A 246 -6.57 -18.80 -1.50
N ARG A 247 -5.73 -19.00 -2.50
CA ARG A 247 -5.19 -20.33 -2.81
C ARG A 247 -4.28 -20.86 -1.70
N GLU A 248 -3.51 -19.98 -1.06
CA GLU A 248 -2.57 -20.34 0.02
C GLU A 248 -3.26 -20.32 1.39
N HIS A 249 -4.17 -19.36 1.60
CA HIS A 249 -4.85 -19.11 2.87
C HIS A 249 -6.35 -18.96 2.66
N ARG A 250 -7.02 -20.09 2.44
CA ARG A 250 -8.46 -20.10 2.19
C ARG A 250 -9.25 -19.57 3.39
N ALA A 251 -10.13 -18.61 3.14
CA ALA A 251 -10.97 -18.05 4.21
C ALA A 251 -11.93 -19.11 4.76
N GLU A 252 -11.90 -19.31 6.07
CA GLU A 252 -12.89 -20.13 6.78
C GLU A 252 -14.27 -19.42 6.75
N ARG A 253 -15.36 -20.18 6.76
CA ARG A 253 -16.75 -19.67 6.79
C ARG A 253 -17.18 -18.86 5.55
N VAL A 254 -16.49 -18.97 4.43
CA VAL A 254 -16.90 -18.40 3.15
C VAL A 254 -17.41 -19.50 2.24
N ALA A 255 -18.60 -19.30 1.65
CA ALA A 255 -19.14 -20.24 0.65
C ALA A 255 -18.47 -20.02 -0.71
N TYR A 256 -17.99 -21.09 -1.32
CA TYR A 256 -17.29 -21.09 -2.61
C TYR A 256 -18.13 -21.75 -3.72
N LEU A 257 -17.95 -21.27 -4.95
CA LEU A 257 -18.39 -21.92 -6.18
C LEU A 257 -17.21 -21.94 -7.17
N ALA A 258 -16.86 -23.11 -7.70
CA ALA A 258 -15.69 -23.26 -8.58
C ALA A 258 -14.39 -22.61 -8.03
N GLY A 259 -14.14 -22.76 -6.72
CA GLY A 259 -12.96 -22.19 -6.06
C GLY A 259 -12.98 -20.67 -5.85
N VAL A 260 -14.08 -19.99 -6.16
CA VAL A 260 -14.24 -18.54 -6.01
C VAL A 260 -15.32 -18.26 -4.96
N PRO A 261 -15.12 -17.28 -4.06
CA PRO A 261 -16.15 -16.87 -3.10
C PRO A 261 -17.46 -16.49 -3.78
N ARG A 262 -18.59 -17.07 -3.33
CA ARG A 262 -19.90 -16.84 -3.96
C ARG A 262 -20.34 -15.39 -3.98
N TRP A 263 -19.93 -14.59 -2.99
CA TRP A 263 -20.25 -13.17 -2.93
C TRP A 263 -19.68 -12.36 -4.10
N LEU A 264 -18.50 -12.77 -4.67
CA LEU A 264 -17.92 -12.14 -5.86
C LEU A 264 -18.81 -12.28 -7.08
N TYR A 265 -19.43 -13.47 -7.28
CA TYR A 265 -20.41 -13.67 -8.37
C TYR A 265 -21.64 -12.76 -8.18
N GLY A 266 -22.14 -12.68 -6.94
CA GLY A 266 -23.25 -11.79 -6.62
C GLY A 266 -22.94 -10.31 -6.84
N ALA A 267 -21.74 -9.87 -6.48
CA ALA A 267 -21.28 -8.51 -6.72
C ALA A 267 -21.17 -8.20 -8.22
N ALA A 268 -20.55 -9.10 -9.00
CA ALA A 268 -20.41 -8.96 -10.45
C ALA A 268 -21.78 -8.96 -11.16
N ALA A 269 -22.70 -9.87 -10.80
CA ALA A 269 -24.04 -9.93 -11.38
C ALA A 269 -24.84 -8.64 -11.12
N ARG A 270 -24.87 -8.15 -9.87
CA ARG A 270 -25.51 -6.87 -9.52
C ARG A 270 -24.87 -5.70 -10.27
N GLY A 271 -23.55 -5.73 -10.39
CA GLY A 271 -22.79 -4.71 -11.10
C GLY A 271 -23.11 -4.67 -12.60
N LEU A 272 -23.13 -5.82 -13.25
CA LEU A 272 -23.51 -5.94 -14.67
C LEU A 272 -24.95 -5.51 -14.91
N PHE A 273 -25.86 -5.86 -14.03
CA PHE A 273 -27.26 -5.38 -14.11
C PHE A 273 -27.33 -3.84 -14.07
N ARG A 274 -26.62 -3.18 -13.14
CA ARG A 274 -26.54 -1.72 -13.08
C ARG A 274 -25.92 -1.13 -14.36
N ARG A 275 -24.88 -1.77 -14.88
CA ARG A 275 -24.22 -1.35 -16.13
C ARG A 275 -25.19 -1.40 -17.32
N VAL A 276 -25.99 -2.46 -17.43
CA VAL A 276 -27.03 -2.59 -18.47
C VAL A 276 -28.16 -1.57 -18.24
N ALA A 277 -28.61 -1.38 -17.00
CA ALA A 277 -29.59 -0.36 -16.66
C ALA A 277 -29.10 1.05 -17.03
N GLY A 278 -27.82 1.34 -16.84
CA GLY A 278 -27.19 2.60 -17.28
C GLY A 278 -27.22 2.77 -18.79
N ALA A 279 -26.89 1.71 -19.54
CA ALA A 279 -26.95 1.73 -21.00
C ALA A 279 -28.38 1.93 -21.55
N LEU A 280 -29.40 1.50 -20.80
CA LEU A 280 -30.82 1.69 -21.10
C LEU A 280 -31.40 3.01 -20.56
N GLY A 281 -30.54 3.92 -20.03
CA GLY A 281 -30.97 5.20 -19.46
C GLY A 281 -31.71 5.13 -18.12
N ARG A 282 -31.75 3.96 -17.48
CA ARG A 282 -32.42 3.74 -16.17
C ARG A 282 -31.52 4.09 -14.98
N GLU A 283 -30.19 4.02 -15.14
CA GLU A 283 -29.20 4.49 -14.19
C GLU A 283 -28.58 5.77 -14.75
N LYS A 284 -28.74 6.89 -14.05
CA LYS A 284 -28.29 8.20 -14.51
C LYS A 284 -26.88 8.56 -13.98
N ASP A 285 -26.41 7.86 -12.93
CA ASP A 285 -25.11 8.12 -12.34
C ASP A 285 -24.01 7.32 -13.07
N PRO A 286 -23.12 7.99 -13.84
CA PRO A 286 -22.03 7.33 -14.56
C PRO A 286 -21.02 6.67 -13.62
N ALA A 287 -20.86 7.16 -12.38
CA ALA A 287 -19.97 6.58 -11.38
C ALA A 287 -20.50 5.23 -10.86
N GLN A 288 -21.79 5.13 -10.56
CA GLN A 288 -22.44 3.88 -10.14
C GLN A 288 -22.44 2.81 -11.23
N SER A 289 -22.73 3.23 -12.47
CA SER A 289 -22.68 2.35 -13.64
C SER A 289 -21.27 1.78 -13.85
N PHE A 290 -20.23 2.60 -13.69
CA PHE A 290 -18.85 2.16 -13.83
C PHE A 290 -18.37 1.30 -12.65
N ALA A 291 -18.76 1.64 -11.42
CA ALA A 291 -18.48 0.80 -10.24
C ALA A 291 -19.00 -0.64 -10.43
N GLY A 292 -20.19 -0.78 -11.04
CA GLY A 292 -20.74 -2.09 -11.37
C GLY A 292 -19.89 -2.89 -12.34
N GLU A 293 -19.30 -2.24 -13.34
CA GLU A 293 -18.37 -2.89 -14.28
C GLU A 293 -17.11 -3.39 -13.56
N LEU A 294 -16.57 -2.62 -12.62
CA LEU A 294 -15.33 -2.96 -11.90
C LEU A 294 -15.47 -4.24 -11.07
N ALA A 295 -16.63 -4.52 -10.50
CA ALA A 295 -16.87 -5.77 -9.79
C ALA A 295 -16.71 -7.02 -10.68
N ALA A 296 -17.01 -6.91 -11.98
CA ALA A 296 -16.76 -8.01 -12.91
C ALA A 296 -15.26 -8.20 -13.20
N TRP A 297 -14.47 -7.12 -13.23
CA TRP A 297 -13.02 -7.19 -13.36
C TRP A 297 -12.36 -7.80 -12.11
N ASP A 298 -12.84 -7.49 -10.90
CA ASP A 298 -12.38 -8.14 -9.67
C ASP A 298 -12.64 -9.65 -9.70
N LEU A 299 -13.86 -10.07 -10.10
CA LEU A 299 -14.20 -11.49 -10.24
C LEU A 299 -13.31 -12.19 -11.26
N ALA A 300 -13.13 -11.61 -12.45
CA ALA A 300 -12.29 -12.17 -13.50
C ALA A 300 -10.83 -12.32 -13.04
N GLY A 301 -10.31 -11.29 -12.37
CA GLY A 301 -8.97 -11.31 -11.80
C GLY A 301 -8.83 -12.40 -10.74
N PHE A 302 -9.77 -12.51 -9.80
CA PHE A 302 -9.75 -13.53 -8.75
C PHE A 302 -9.75 -14.95 -9.34
N PHE A 303 -10.64 -15.20 -10.30
CA PHE A 303 -10.71 -16.49 -10.98
C PHE A 303 -9.38 -16.83 -11.68
N TYR A 304 -8.81 -15.87 -12.40
CA TYR A 304 -7.52 -16.04 -13.08
C TYR A 304 -6.38 -16.27 -12.07
N GLY A 305 -6.30 -15.49 -11.01
CA GLY A 305 -5.28 -15.64 -9.96
C GLY A 305 -5.36 -16.96 -9.22
N ARG A 306 -6.58 -17.42 -8.96
CA ARG A 306 -6.85 -18.69 -8.27
C ARG A 306 -6.46 -19.92 -9.09
N HIS A 307 -6.76 -19.91 -10.39
CA HIS A 307 -6.70 -21.11 -11.20
C HIS A 307 -5.53 -21.16 -12.20
N PHE A 308 -5.12 -20.00 -12.73
CA PHE A 308 -4.21 -19.95 -13.87
C PHE A 308 -2.90 -19.19 -13.60
N TYR A 309 -2.95 -18.15 -12.77
CA TYR A 309 -1.75 -17.34 -12.55
C TYR A 309 -0.71 -18.15 -11.74
N ARG A 310 0.48 -18.32 -12.34
CA ARG A 310 1.66 -18.88 -11.69
C ARG A 310 2.76 -17.83 -11.75
N ASN A 311 3.26 -17.41 -10.59
CA ASN A 311 4.48 -16.59 -10.56
C ASN A 311 5.59 -17.39 -11.25
N GLY A 312 6.19 -16.83 -12.27
CA GLY A 312 7.28 -17.44 -13.04
C GLY A 312 8.61 -17.59 -12.27
N ARG A 313 8.55 -17.86 -10.98
CA ARG A 313 9.69 -18.14 -10.09
C ARG A 313 9.55 -19.52 -9.43
N SER A 314 9.52 -20.54 -10.25
CA SER A 314 9.82 -21.90 -9.80
C SER A 314 10.54 -22.65 -10.92
N ALA A 315 11.80 -22.30 -11.17
CA ALA A 315 12.78 -23.14 -11.82
C ALA A 315 14.17 -22.66 -11.40
N GLY A 316 14.43 -22.75 -10.11
CA GLY A 316 15.74 -22.84 -9.51
C GLY A 316 15.75 -24.19 -8.83
N THR A 317 15.77 -25.23 -9.65
CA THR A 317 16.04 -26.60 -9.24
C THR A 317 17.36 -26.65 -8.51
N GLY A 318 17.33 -27.23 -7.32
CA GLY A 318 18.51 -27.83 -6.76
C GLY A 318 19.11 -28.80 -7.79
N GLY A 319 20.38 -28.70 -7.94
CA GLY A 319 21.23 -29.55 -8.71
C GLY A 319 22.61 -29.43 -8.13
N ASP A 320 22.95 -30.45 -7.34
CA ASP A 320 24.28 -30.95 -6.92
C ASP A 320 25.23 -30.05 -6.16
#